data_98c48daa3eefecb2844676a7e847ebbb
#
_entry.id   98c48daa3eefecb2844676a7e847ebbb
#
_cell.length_a   1.000
_cell.length_b   1.000
_cell.length_c   1.000
_cell.angle_alpha   90.00
_cell.angle_beta   90.00
_cell.angle_gamma   90.00
#
_symmetry.space_group_name_H-M   'P 1'
#
loop_
_entity.id
_entity.type
_entity.pdbx_description
1 polymer ?
#
loop_
_entity_poly.entity_id
_entity_poly.type
_entity_poly.pdbx_seq_one_letter_code
_entity_poly.pdbx_strand_id
1 'polypeptide(L)'
;YSKLIFDLYVKRELIKISSDVIDQAKLNDLGIDGKKIIEEYEKSLFDLAEKGSFSSSLIKFDEAMRQTIEMASNAYKNEEGIVGVPTGLKDLDDRLGGLHKSDLVIIAGRPSMGKTALATNIAFHAASKIQESEKKSSIAFFSLEMSSEQLSTRILAEQSRIKSNDIRRGKISDEQFEQFLETSKNISELPLYIDETPAISIAALSNRARRIKRLYGLDMIVIDYIQLMKASFSIKDGRVQEISEIT
;
A
#
# COMPACT_ATOMS: atom_id res chain seq x y z
N TYR A 1 24.40 8.39 -28.18
CA TYR A 1 24.05 9.83 -28.19
C TYR A 1 22.75 10.11 -27.44
N SER A 2 21.64 9.40 -27.69
CA SER A 2 20.34 9.61 -27.02
C SER A 2 20.42 9.50 -25.48
N LYS A 3 21.09 8.47 -24.96
CA LYS A 3 21.28 8.26 -23.52
C LYS A 3 22.09 9.40 -22.86
N LEU A 4 23.10 9.92 -23.56
CA LEU A 4 23.91 11.04 -23.07
C LEU A 4 23.10 12.36 -23.04
N ILE A 5 22.30 12.63 -24.08
CA ILE A 5 21.43 13.80 -24.13
C ILE A 5 20.40 13.74 -23.02
N PHE A 6 19.82 12.57 -22.79
CA PHE A 6 18.86 12.37 -21.71
C PHE A 6 19.50 12.56 -20.32
N ASP A 7 20.68 12.02 -20.09
CA ASP A 7 21.42 12.21 -18.83
C ASP A 7 21.72 13.70 -18.56
N LEU A 8 22.11 14.45 -19.59
CA LEU A 8 22.31 15.89 -19.49
C LEU A 8 21.00 16.65 -19.21
N TYR A 9 19.88 16.21 -19.80
CA TYR A 9 18.56 16.77 -19.54
C TYR A 9 18.17 16.55 -18.08
N VAL A 10 18.28 15.32 -17.57
CA VAL A 10 17.98 14.99 -16.17
C VAL A 10 18.85 15.83 -15.22
N LYS A 11 20.13 15.99 -15.49
CA LYS A 11 21.02 16.83 -14.65
C LYS A 11 20.59 18.29 -14.64
N ARG A 12 20.14 18.85 -15.77
CA ARG A 12 19.63 20.22 -15.83
C ARG A 12 18.34 20.38 -15.05
N GLU A 13 17.40 19.45 -15.20
CA GLU A 13 16.16 19.47 -14.42
C GLU A 13 16.40 19.33 -12.92
N LEU A 14 17.33 18.47 -12.50
CA LEU A 14 17.74 18.35 -11.09
C LEU A 14 18.31 19.66 -10.55
N ILE A 15 19.15 20.37 -11.32
CA ILE A 15 19.68 21.67 -10.92
C ILE A 15 18.54 22.69 -10.75
N LYS A 16 17.59 22.71 -11.70
CA LYS A 16 16.42 23.60 -11.64
C LYS A 16 15.58 23.34 -10.40
N ILE A 17 15.16 22.09 -10.18
CA ILE A 17 14.38 21.65 -9.00
C ILE A 17 15.12 22.06 -7.71
N SER A 18 16.44 21.83 -7.63
CA SER A 18 17.22 22.15 -6.45
C SER A 18 17.28 23.67 -6.20
N SER A 19 17.41 24.48 -7.26
CA SER A 19 17.38 25.94 -7.14
C SER A 19 16.03 26.44 -6.62
N ASP A 20 14.93 25.92 -7.18
CA ASP A 20 13.58 26.27 -6.76
C ASP A 20 13.33 25.89 -5.28
N VAL A 21 13.82 24.71 -4.83
CA VAL A 21 13.78 24.28 -3.41
C VAL A 21 14.52 25.27 -2.52
N ILE A 22 15.72 25.68 -2.92
CA ILE A 22 16.54 26.63 -2.15
C ILE A 22 15.83 27.98 -2.04
N ASP A 23 15.23 28.45 -3.11
CA ASP A 23 14.54 29.75 -3.14
C ASP A 23 13.27 29.71 -2.29
N GLN A 24 12.47 28.66 -2.36
CA GLN A 24 11.29 28.47 -1.51
C GLN A 24 11.66 28.32 -0.03
N ALA A 25 12.73 27.56 0.27
CA ALA A 25 13.17 27.37 1.65
C ALA A 25 13.72 28.66 2.29
N LYS A 26 14.19 29.63 1.47
CA LYS A 26 14.63 30.95 1.93
C LYS A 26 13.50 31.96 2.14
N LEU A 27 12.34 31.72 1.51
CA LEU A 27 11.18 32.58 1.73
C LEU A 27 10.66 32.33 3.14
N ASN A 28 10.85 33.34 4.03
CA ASN A 28 10.29 33.37 5.39
C ASN A 28 8.77 33.66 5.37
N ASP A 29 8.03 32.97 4.52
CA ASP A 29 6.59 33.11 4.47
C ASP A 29 5.94 32.18 5.50
N LEU A 30 5.36 32.77 6.55
CA LEU A 30 4.71 32.06 7.66
C LEU A 30 3.51 31.17 7.22
N GLY A 31 3.15 31.22 5.93
CA GLY A 31 2.05 30.44 5.35
C GLY A 31 2.46 29.15 4.64
N ILE A 32 3.75 28.91 4.40
CA ILE A 32 4.22 27.71 3.68
C ILE A 32 4.82 26.73 4.69
N ASP A 33 4.08 25.61 4.94
CA ASP A 33 4.58 24.53 5.77
C ASP A 33 5.71 23.78 5.05
N GLY A 34 6.85 23.56 5.71
CA GLY A 34 7.98 22.80 5.19
C GLY A 34 7.60 21.41 4.69
N LYS A 35 6.53 20.79 5.23
CA LYS A 35 5.99 19.53 4.71
C LYS A 35 5.43 19.65 3.29
N LYS A 36 4.76 20.77 2.99
CA LYS A 36 4.24 21.01 1.63
C LYS A 36 5.38 21.16 0.62
N ILE A 37 6.45 21.85 1.00
CA ILE A 37 7.64 21.98 0.16
C ILE A 37 8.19 20.57 -0.14
N ILE A 38 8.35 19.74 0.88
CA ILE A 38 8.84 18.37 0.70
C ILE A 38 7.94 17.55 -0.26
N GLU A 39 6.62 17.57 -0.04
CA GLU A 39 5.66 16.82 -0.88
C GLU A 39 5.69 17.28 -2.35
N GLU A 40 5.76 18.57 -2.60
CA GLU A 40 5.80 19.15 -3.95
C GLU A 40 7.08 18.77 -4.70
N TYR A 41 8.22 18.82 -4.01
CA TYR A 41 9.50 18.47 -4.64
C TYR A 41 9.76 16.98 -4.74
N GLU A 42 9.24 16.17 -3.83
CA GLU A 42 9.18 14.70 -3.98
C GLU A 42 8.40 14.32 -5.26
N LYS A 43 7.27 14.96 -5.51
CA LYS A 43 6.49 14.77 -6.74
C LYS A 43 7.31 15.16 -7.98
N SER A 44 7.94 16.32 -7.97
CA SER A 44 8.74 16.82 -9.10
C SER A 44 9.93 15.93 -9.43
N LEU A 45 10.63 15.41 -8.40
CA LEU A 45 11.71 14.45 -8.55
C LEU A 45 11.21 13.10 -9.10
N PHE A 46 10.02 12.70 -8.65
CA PHE A 46 9.39 11.48 -9.13
C PHE A 46 9.03 11.60 -10.62
N ASP A 47 8.34 12.68 -11.02
CA ASP A 47 7.94 12.92 -12.41
C ASP A 47 9.18 12.98 -13.34
N LEU A 48 10.30 13.50 -12.84
CA LEU A 48 11.56 13.49 -13.56
C LEU A 48 12.13 12.07 -13.70
N ALA A 49 12.05 11.25 -12.65
CA ALA A 49 12.50 9.86 -12.67
C ALA A 49 11.61 8.99 -13.58
N GLU A 50 10.30 9.24 -13.60
CA GLU A 50 9.35 8.55 -14.48
C GLU A 50 9.58 8.90 -15.95
N LYS A 51 9.82 10.18 -16.27
CA LYS A 51 10.26 10.60 -17.61
C LYS A 51 11.55 9.92 -18.05
N GLY A 52 12.40 9.51 -17.11
CA GLY A 52 13.62 8.73 -17.35
C GLY A 52 13.41 7.28 -17.70
N SER A 53 12.31 6.72 -17.28
CA SER A 53 11.93 5.34 -17.58
C SER A 53 11.07 5.18 -18.83
N PHE A 54 11.10 6.15 -19.78
CA PHE A 54 10.58 5.98 -21.13
C PHE A 54 11.35 4.90 -21.92
N SER A 55 11.43 3.71 -21.37
CA SER A 55 11.46 2.50 -22.19
C SER A 55 10.05 2.35 -22.73
N SER A 56 9.92 2.45 -24.02
CA SER A 56 8.69 2.47 -24.81
C SER A 56 7.52 1.74 -24.11
N SER A 57 6.45 2.48 -23.77
CA SER A 57 5.17 1.88 -23.33
C SER A 57 4.51 0.99 -24.42
N LEU A 58 5.09 0.97 -25.61
CA LEU A 58 4.67 0.11 -26.72
C LEU A 58 5.43 -1.20 -26.65
N ILE A 59 4.76 -2.24 -26.15
CA ILE A 59 5.25 -3.61 -26.17
C ILE A 59 4.74 -4.25 -27.46
N LYS A 60 5.62 -4.94 -28.19
CA LYS A 60 5.21 -5.71 -29.35
C LYS A 60 4.29 -6.86 -28.94
N PHE A 61 3.33 -7.19 -29.79
CA PHE A 61 2.34 -8.24 -29.48
C PHE A 61 2.98 -9.60 -29.20
N ASP A 62 4.07 -9.95 -29.90
CA ASP A 62 4.84 -11.18 -29.65
C ASP A 62 5.44 -11.22 -28.22
N GLU A 63 5.92 -10.12 -27.72
CA GLU A 63 6.43 -10.01 -26.35
C GLU A 63 5.29 -10.10 -25.31
N ALA A 64 4.16 -9.43 -25.57
CA ALA A 64 2.97 -9.55 -24.74
C ALA A 64 2.45 -11.00 -24.70
N MET A 65 2.45 -11.69 -25.85
CA MET A 65 2.09 -13.12 -25.91
C MET A 65 3.03 -14.02 -25.11
N ARG A 66 4.35 -13.80 -25.16
CA ARG A 66 5.31 -14.55 -24.33
C ARG A 66 5.03 -14.39 -22.85
N GLN A 67 4.79 -13.15 -22.39
CA GLN A 67 4.45 -12.86 -21.00
C GLN A 67 3.15 -13.55 -20.59
N THR A 68 2.14 -13.58 -21.48
CA THR A 68 0.87 -14.26 -21.24
C THR A 68 1.06 -15.78 -21.13
N ILE A 69 1.87 -16.38 -22.00
CA ILE A 69 2.17 -17.83 -21.97
C ILE A 69 2.94 -18.18 -20.69
N GLU A 70 3.90 -17.36 -20.28
CA GLU A 70 4.66 -17.56 -19.05
C GLU A 70 3.74 -17.47 -17.82
N MET A 71 2.84 -16.49 -17.78
CA MET A 71 1.84 -16.36 -16.73
C MET A 71 0.91 -17.58 -16.68
N ALA A 72 0.40 -18.03 -17.82
CA ALA A 72 -0.46 -19.22 -17.92
C ALA A 72 0.29 -20.51 -17.52
N SER A 73 1.57 -20.63 -17.90
CA SER A 73 2.41 -21.77 -17.50
C SER A 73 2.64 -21.82 -16.00
N ASN A 74 2.88 -20.65 -15.37
CA ASN A 74 3.04 -20.55 -13.93
C ASN A 74 1.73 -20.88 -13.20
N ALA A 75 0.60 -20.42 -13.73
CA ALA A 75 -0.72 -20.76 -13.21
C ALA A 75 -1.00 -22.29 -13.31
N TYR A 76 -0.66 -22.89 -14.43
CA TYR A 76 -0.85 -24.34 -14.65
C TYR A 76 -0.01 -25.22 -13.72
N LYS A 77 1.20 -24.74 -13.35
CA LYS A 77 2.10 -25.45 -12.42
C LYS A 77 1.74 -25.24 -10.95
N ASN A 78 0.90 -24.26 -10.66
CA ASN A 78 0.48 -23.97 -9.30
C ASN A 78 -0.74 -24.85 -8.95
N GLU A 79 -0.53 -25.87 -8.12
CA GLU A 79 -1.57 -26.82 -7.71
C GLU A 79 -2.74 -26.14 -6.97
N GLU A 80 -2.51 -24.99 -6.34
CA GLU A 80 -3.55 -24.22 -5.63
C GLU A 80 -4.40 -23.36 -6.59
N GLY A 81 -4.02 -23.23 -7.88
CA GLY A 81 -4.76 -22.44 -8.87
C GLY A 81 -4.79 -20.93 -8.62
N ILE A 82 -4.10 -20.44 -7.59
CA ILE A 82 -4.06 -19.03 -7.20
C ILE A 82 -2.80 -18.37 -7.76
N VAL A 83 -2.96 -17.46 -8.71
CA VAL A 83 -1.84 -16.74 -9.36
C VAL A 83 -1.59 -15.37 -8.70
N GLY A 84 -2.67 -14.75 -8.23
CA GLY A 84 -2.63 -13.47 -7.53
C GLY A 84 -2.25 -13.60 -6.05
N VAL A 85 -2.39 -12.49 -5.31
CA VAL A 85 -2.27 -12.47 -3.86
C VAL A 85 -3.48 -13.18 -3.26
N PRO A 86 -3.31 -14.24 -2.46
CA PRO A 86 -4.45 -14.98 -1.90
C PRO A 86 -5.17 -14.15 -0.84
N THR A 87 -6.50 -14.19 -0.85
CA THR A 87 -7.34 -13.52 0.14
C THR A 87 -7.51 -14.31 1.42
N GLY A 88 -7.29 -15.63 1.37
CA GLY A 88 -7.57 -16.58 2.44
C GLY A 88 -9.05 -16.98 2.54
N LEU A 89 -9.88 -16.51 1.63
CA LEU A 89 -11.28 -16.87 1.53
C LEU A 89 -11.46 -17.78 0.31
N LYS A 90 -11.59 -19.06 0.55
CA LYS A 90 -11.60 -20.09 -0.49
C LYS A 90 -12.52 -19.78 -1.66
N ASP A 91 -13.79 -19.48 -1.40
CA ASP A 91 -14.77 -19.19 -2.45
C ASP A 91 -14.44 -17.92 -3.25
N LEU A 92 -13.74 -16.97 -2.63
CA LEU A 92 -13.30 -15.76 -3.29
C LEU A 92 -12.05 -16.03 -4.14
N ASP A 93 -11.10 -16.76 -3.60
CA ASP A 93 -9.87 -17.13 -4.28
C ASP A 93 -10.17 -18.07 -5.48
N ASP A 94 -11.10 -19.03 -5.33
CA ASP A 94 -11.55 -19.90 -6.43
C ASP A 94 -12.19 -19.10 -7.59
N ARG A 95 -12.87 -17.98 -7.29
CA ARG A 95 -13.53 -17.13 -8.30
C ARG A 95 -12.59 -16.12 -8.95
N LEU A 96 -11.66 -15.55 -8.17
CA LEU A 96 -10.77 -14.48 -8.64
C LEU A 96 -9.41 -15.00 -9.10
N GLY A 97 -8.99 -16.20 -8.69
CA GLY A 97 -7.61 -16.66 -8.86
C GLY A 97 -6.61 -15.89 -7.98
N GLY A 98 -7.10 -15.31 -6.87
CA GLY A 98 -6.38 -14.33 -6.04
C GLY A 98 -6.52 -12.89 -6.56
N LEU A 99 -5.91 -11.93 -5.86
CA LEU A 99 -5.89 -10.52 -6.27
C LEU A 99 -4.70 -10.28 -7.20
N HIS A 100 -4.98 -9.88 -8.44
CA HIS A 100 -3.94 -9.70 -9.45
C HIS A 100 -3.27 -8.33 -9.37
N LYS A 101 -2.07 -8.25 -9.93
CA LYS A 101 -1.35 -6.97 -10.04
C LYS A 101 -2.14 -6.00 -10.90
N SER A 102 -2.16 -4.75 -10.51
CA SER A 102 -2.89 -3.65 -11.15
C SER A 102 -4.41 -3.70 -10.99
N ASP A 103 -4.97 -4.66 -10.24
CA ASP A 103 -6.39 -4.66 -9.91
C ASP A 103 -6.71 -3.61 -8.85
N LEU A 104 -7.87 -2.97 -9.03
CA LEU A 104 -8.52 -2.15 -8.02
C LEU A 104 -9.75 -2.92 -7.49
N VAL A 105 -9.68 -3.36 -6.24
CA VAL A 105 -10.78 -4.08 -5.59
C VAL A 105 -11.44 -3.18 -4.55
N ILE A 106 -12.74 -2.95 -4.67
CA ILE A 106 -13.50 -2.10 -3.77
C ILE A 106 -14.40 -2.95 -2.89
N ILE A 107 -14.20 -2.85 -1.57
CA ILE A 107 -15.07 -3.46 -0.56
C ILE A 107 -16.01 -2.39 -0.03
N ALA A 108 -17.29 -2.51 -0.33
CA ALA A 108 -18.32 -1.58 0.12
C ALA A 108 -19.31 -2.24 1.08
N GLY A 109 -19.82 -1.48 2.02
CA GLY A 109 -20.82 -1.95 2.99
C GLY A 109 -21.23 -0.83 3.96
N ARG A 110 -22.37 -1.02 4.61
CA ARG A 110 -22.83 -0.08 5.66
C ARG A 110 -21.86 -0.07 6.85
N PRO A 111 -21.84 0.98 7.67
CA PRO A 111 -21.09 1.00 8.91
C PRO A 111 -21.35 -0.26 9.75
N SER A 112 -20.35 -0.73 10.48
CA SER A 112 -20.41 -1.92 11.35
C SER A 112 -20.69 -3.27 10.68
N MET A 113 -20.63 -3.36 9.33
CA MET A 113 -20.80 -4.62 8.60
C MET A 113 -19.50 -5.43 8.45
N GLY A 114 -18.42 -5.04 9.10
CA GLY A 114 -17.17 -5.81 9.14
C GLY A 114 -16.18 -5.54 7.99
N LYS A 115 -16.29 -4.42 7.26
CA LYS A 115 -15.35 -4.06 6.18
C LYS A 115 -13.89 -4.12 6.64
N THR A 116 -13.56 -3.41 7.71
CA THR A 116 -12.22 -3.40 8.31
C THR A 116 -11.76 -4.79 8.73
N ALA A 117 -12.66 -5.60 9.32
CA ALA A 117 -12.33 -6.97 9.71
C ALA A 117 -11.95 -7.82 8.49
N LEU A 118 -12.76 -7.77 7.43
CA LEU A 118 -12.49 -8.47 6.18
C LEU A 118 -11.17 -8.03 5.54
N ALA A 119 -10.96 -6.70 5.44
CA ALA A 119 -9.73 -6.15 4.87
C ALA A 119 -8.48 -6.54 5.69
N THR A 120 -8.60 -6.54 7.02
CA THR A 120 -7.53 -6.96 7.94
C THR A 120 -7.19 -8.43 7.77
N ASN A 121 -8.20 -9.30 7.65
CA ASN A 121 -8.01 -10.74 7.47
C ASN A 121 -7.34 -11.06 6.13
N ILE A 122 -7.76 -10.39 5.06
CA ILE A 122 -7.12 -10.52 3.74
C ILE A 122 -5.66 -10.08 3.82
N ALA A 123 -5.40 -8.91 4.42
CA ALA A 123 -4.03 -8.38 4.57
C ALA A 123 -3.14 -9.31 5.40
N PHE A 124 -3.65 -9.82 6.50
CA PHE A 124 -2.94 -10.75 7.37
C PHE A 124 -2.63 -12.06 6.64
N HIS A 125 -3.62 -12.67 5.99
CA HIS A 125 -3.43 -13.91 5.24
C HIS A 125 -2.42 -13.75 4.11
N ALA A 126 -2.53 -12.66 3.34
CA ALA A 126 -1.58 -12.35 2.27
C ALA A 126 -0.15 -12.17 2.81
N ALA A 127 0.04 -11.47 3.93
CA ALA A 127 1.34 -11.31 4.56
C ALA A 127 1.91 -12.64 5.05
N SER A 128 1.08 -13.52 5.64
CA SER A 128 1.49 -14.86 6.08
C SER A 128 1.96 -15.71 4.90
N LYS A 129 1.26 -15.68 3.77
CA LYS A 129 1.67 -16.40 2.56
C LYS A 129 2.95 -15.86 1.94
N ILE A 130 3.20 -14.56 2.00
CA ILE A 130 4.48 -13.97 1.58
C ILE A 130 5.61 -14.49 2.47
N GLN A 131 5.42 -14.53 3.79
CA GLN A 131 6.42 -15.04 4.73
C GLN A 131 6.72 -16.53 4.49
N GLU A 132 5.70 -17.36 4.29
CA GLU A 132 5.85 -18.79 3.98
C GLU A 132 6.61 -19.05 2.67
N SER A 133 6.44 -18.19 1.68
CA SER A 133 7.09 -18.32 0.36
C SER A 133 8.51 -17.76 0.30
N GLU A 134 9.02 -17.17 1.40
CA GLU A 134 10.31 -16.47 1.47
C GLU A 134 10.47 -15.38 0.38
N LYS A 135 9.37 -14.93 -0.21
CA LYS A 135 9.37 -13.91 -1.25
C LYS A 135 9.69 -12.55 -0.64
N LYS A 136 10.62 -11.83 -1.26
CA LYS A 136 10.89 -10.44 -0.87
C LYS A 136 9.75 -9.53 -1.33
N SER A 137 8.68 -9.48 -0.57
CA SER A 137 7.52 -8.62 -0.78
C SER A 137 6.83 -8.28 0.54
N SER A 138 5.86 -7.38 0.50
CA SER A 138 5.13 -6.94 1.67
C SER A 138 3.72 -6.49 1.33
N ILE A 139 2.92 -6.28 2.37
CA ILE A 139 1.58 -5.69 2.32
C ILE A 139 1.63 -4.35 3.05
N ALA A 140 1.07 -3.29 2.46
CA ALA A 140 0.92 -2.00 3.11
C ALA A 140 -0.55 -1.75 3.47
N PHE A 141 -0.82 -1.47 4.73
CA PHE A 141 -2.16 -1.16 5.25
C PHE A 141 -2.22 0.28 5.72
N PHE A 142 -2.94 1.12 4.98
CA PHE A 142 -3.23 2.51 5.36
C PHE A 142 -4.53 2.56 6.14
N SER A 143 -4.41 2.64 7.48
CA SER A 143 -5.54 2.67 8.41
C SER A 143 -5.85 4.12 8.77
N LEU A 144 -6.86 4.69 8.13
CA LEU A 144 -7.23 6.10 8.31
C LEU A 144 -8.25 6.32 9.43
N GLU A 145 -8.88 5.25 9.89
CA GLU A 145 -9.90 5.28 10.96
C GLU A 145 -9.36 4.74 12.28
N MET A 146 -8.57 3.67 12.24
CA MET A 146 -8.10 2.97 13.42
C MET A 146 -6.60 3.19 13.63
N SER A 147 -6.18 3.26 14.91
CA SER A 147 -4.74 3.27 15.22
C SER A 147 -4.09 1.91 14.92
N SER A 148 -2.76 1.93 14.76
CA SER A 148 -1.95 0.72 14.57
C SER A 148 -2.11 -0.26 15.73
N GLU A 149 -2.22 0.24 16.98
CA GLU A 149 -2.51 -0.58 18.16
C GLU A 149 -3.86 -1.29 18.08
N GLN A 150 -4.90 -0.59 17.64
CA GLN A 150 -6.24 -1.17 17.51
C GLN A 150 -6.28 -2.25 16.43
N LEU A 151 -5.59 -2.02 15.31
CA LEU A 151 -5.49 -2.99 14.22
C LEU A 151 -4.69 -4.22 14.67
N SER A 152 -3.54 -4.01 15.30
CA SER A 152 -2.71 -5.09 15.84
C SER A 152 -3.43 -5.91 16.92
N THR A 153 -4.18 -5.23 17.81
CA THR A 153 -5.01 -5.91 18.82
C THR A 153 -6.07 -6.79 18.17
N ARG A 154 -6.67 -6.34 17.06
CA ARG A 154 -7.65 -7.14 16.33
C ARG A 154 -7.02 -8.39 15.73
N ILE A 155 -5.88 -8.25 15.06
CA ILE A 155 -5.15 -9.38 14.48
C ILE A 155 -4.75 -10.38 15.58
N LEU A 156 -4.14 -9.89 16.67
CA LEU A 156 -3.73 -10.74 17.79
C LEU A 156 -4.92 -11.45 18.46
N ALA A 157 -6.04 -10.75 18.67
CA ALA A 157 -7.24 -11.33 19.24
C ALA A 157 -7.80 -12.46 18.39
N GLU A 158 -7.78 -12.29 17.09
CA GLU A 158 -8.25 -13.32 16.13
C GLU A 158 -7.31 -14.51 16.09
N GLN A 159 -6.00 -14.29 16.01
CA GLN A 159 -5.01 -15.36 15.95
C GLN A 159 -4.88 -16.13 17.28
N SER A 160 -4.96 -15.43 18.40
CA SER A 160 -4.93 -16.06 19.74
C SER A 160 -6.31 -16.62 20.16
N ARG A 161 -7.37 -16.36 19.39
CA ARG A 161 -8.76 -16.72 19.73
C ARG A 161 -9.24 -16.16 21.06
N ILE A 162 -8.66 -15.05 21.50
CA ILE A 162 -9.05 -14.32 22.71
C ILE A 162 -9.87 -13.09 22.29
N LYS A 163 -10.99 -12.85 22.96
CA LYS A 163 -11.84 -11.72 22.61
C LYS A 163 -11.11 -10.40 22.81
N SER A 164 -11.08 -9.55 21.79
CA SER A 164 -10.39 -8.25 21.85
C SER A 164 -10.89 -7.36 22.99
N ASN A 165 -12.18 -7.49 23.39
CA ASN A 165 -12.74 -6.77 24.52
C ASN A 165 -12.16 -7.23 25.87
N ASP A 166 -11.85 -8.53 26.01
CA ASP A 166 -11.27 -9.08 27.24
C ASP A 166 -9.79 -8.68 27.34
N ILE A 167 -9.06 -8.66 26.21
CA ILE A 167 -7.70 -8.13 26.13
C ILE A 167 -7.68 -6.66 26.58
N ARG A 168 -8.55 -5.83 26.00
CA ARG A 168 -8.61 -4.39 26.32
C ARG A 168 -9.00 -4.08 27.76
N ARG A 169 -9.74 -4.97 28.43
CA ARG A 169 -10.17 -4.82 29.82
C ARG A 169 -9.24 -5.50 30.79
N GLY A 170 -8.19 -6.19 30.35
CA GLY A 170 -7.33 -7.00 31.19
C GLY A 170 -8.04 -8.18 31.83
N LYS A 171 -9.13 -8.67 31.23
CA LYS A 171 -9.93 -9.82 31.75
C LYS A 171 -9.52 -11.10 31.04
N ILE A 172 -8.25 -11.41 31.06
CA ILE A 172 -7.67 -12.63 30.50
C ILE A 172 -6.97 -13.40 31.59
N SER A 173 -6.97 -14.76 31.53
CA SER A 173 -6.21 -15.59 32.45
C SER A 173 -4.72 -15.55 32.12
N ASP A 174 -3.88 -16.04 33.05
CA ASP A 174 -2.45 -16.12 32.85
C ASP A 174 -2.12 -17.00 31.64
N GLU A 175 -2.82 -18.13 31.47
CA GLU A 175 -2.66 -19.01 30.30
C GLU A 175 -3.03 -18.30 28.99
N GLN A 176 -4.11 -17.51 28.99
CA GLN A 176 -4.50 -16.70 27.83
C GLN A 176 -3.46 -15.62 27.53
N PHE A 177 -2.85 -15.03 28.56
CA PHE A 177 -1.81 -14.05 28.39
C PHE A 177 -0.53 -14.67 27.80
N GLU A 178 -0.13 -15.86 28.26
CA GLU A 178 0.98 -16.61 27.67
C GLU A 178 0.71 -16.95 26.19
N GLN A 179 -0.50 -17.46 25.89
CA GLN A 179 -0.92 -17.73 24.51
C GLN A 179 -0.88 -16.47 23.64
N PHE A 180 -1.31 -15.33 24.18
CA PHE A 180 -1.26 -14.04 23.49
C PHE A 180 0.18 -13.62 23.17
N LEU A 181 1.10 -13.78 24.14
CA LEU A 181 2.53 -13.48 23.94
C LEU A 181 3.18 -14.41 22.92
N GLU A 182 2.88 -15.71 22.97
CA GLU A 182 3.38 -16.68 21.98
C GLU A 182 2.88 -16.34 20.58
N THR A 183 1.58 -16.08 20.43
CA THR A 183 0.99 -15.64 19.15
C THR A 183 1.66 -14.36 18.65
N SER A 184 1.90 -13.38 19.52
CA SER A 184 2.57 -12.14 19.16
C SER A 184 3.99 -12.38 18.61
N LYS A 185 4.75 -13.29 19.20
CA LYS A 185 6.09 -13.65 18.69
C LYS A 185 6.00 -14.27 17.29
N ASN A 186 5.05 -15.18 17.09
CA ASN A 186 4.90 -15.88 15.81
C ASN A 186 4.53 -14.97 14.64
N ILE A 187 3.77 -13.89 14.91
CA ILE A 187 3.32 -12.98 13.87
C ILE A 187 4.11 -11.66 13.80
N SER A 188 5.09 -11.45 14.69
CA SER A 188 5.85 -10.20 14.77
C SER A 188 6.69 -9.92 13.52
N GLU A 189 7.09 -10.95 12.78
CA GLU A 189 7.95 -10.86 11.60
C GLU A 189 7.17 -10.82 10.28
N LEU A 190 5.83 -10.77 10.34
CA LEU A 190 5.02 -10.66 9.13
C LEU A 190 5.36 -9.40 8.33
N PRO A 191 5.50 -9.50 7.00
CA PRO A 191 5.79 -8.36 6.14
C PRO A 191 4.54 -7.50 5.92
N LEU A 192 3.91 -7.04 7.00
CA LEU A 192 2.73 -6.18 7.06
C LEU A 192 3.10 -4.83 7.64
N TYR A 193 3.06 -3.78 6.82
CA TYR A 193 3.36 -2.41 7.23
C TYR A 193 2.06 -1.63 7.43
N ILE A 194 1.89 -1.01 8.59
CA ILE A 194 0.70 -0.22 8.94
C ILE A 194 1.08 1.25 8.97
N ASP A 195 0.32 2.06 8.27
CA ASP A 195 0.39 3.53 8.30
C ASP A 195 -0.94 4.08 8.84
N GLU A 196 -0.90 4.81 9.93
CA GLU A 196 -2.07 5.39 10.61
C GLU A 196 -2.17 6.91 10.44
N THR A 197 -1.50 7.46 9.42
CA THR A 197 -1.54 8.90 9.17
C THR A 197 -2.94 9.34 8.77
N PRO A 198 -3.63 10.16 9.58
CA PRO A 198 -4.98 10.60 9.26
C PRO A 198 -4.96 11.55 8.06
N ALA A 199 -6.03 11.48 7.26
CA ALA A 199 -6.25 12.38 6.15
C ALA A 199 -5.05 12.49 5.18
N ILE A 200 -4.40 11.35 4.90
CA ILE A 200 -3.29 11.27 3.96
C ILE A 200 -3.74 11.66 2.55
N SER A 201 -2.92 12.41 1.82
CA SER A 201 -3.16 12.68 0.40
C SER A 201 -2.73 11.50 -0.47
N ILE A 202 -3.30 11.39 -1.68
CA ILE A 202 -2.90 10.36 -2.66
C ILE A 202 -1.41 10.46 -2.97
N ALA A 203 -0.89 11.67 -3.13
CA ALA A 203 0.53 11.88 -3.40
C ALA A 203 1.41 11.32 -2.28
N ALA A 204 1.09 11.63 -1.00
CA ALA A 204 1.82 11.13 0.15
C ALA A 204 1.71 9.60 0.28
N LEU A 205 0.51 9.03 0.07
CA LEU A 205 0.29 7.58 0.07
C LEU A 205 1.14 6.91 -1.02
N SER A 206 1.09 7.41 -2.25
CA SER A 206 1.86 6.89 -3.38
C SER A 206 3.36 6.92 -3.10
N ASN A 207 3.88 8.01 -2.53
CA ASN A 207 5.30 8.14 -2.19
C ASN A 207 5.72 7.11 -1.14
N ARG A 208 4.90 6.92 -0.09
CA ARG A 208 5.16 5.90 0.94
C ARG A 208 5.11 4.48 0.37
N ALA A 209 4.09 4.18 -0.43
CA ALA A 209 3.95 2.88 -1.09
C ALA A 209 5.15 2.57 -2.01
N ARG A 210 5.62 3.54 -2.78
CA ARG A 210 6.81 3.41 -3.62
C ARG A 210 8.09 3.22 -2.80
N ARG A 211 8.21 3.89 -1.66
CA ARG A 211 9.32 3.69 -0.72
C ARG A 211 9.33 2.26 -0.17
N ILE A 212 8.18 1.76 0.31
CA ILE A 212 8.03 0.38 0.78
C ILE A 212 8.41 -0.59 -0.35
N LYS A 213 7.88 -0.38 -1.56
CA LYS A 213 8.17 -1.23 -2.72
C LYS A 213 9.66 -1.32 -3.06
N ARG A 214 10.39 -0.19 -2.95
CA ARG A 214 11.85 -0.17 -3.22
C ARG A 214 12.66 -0.90 -2.16
N LEU A 215 12.28 -0.79 -0.89
CA LEU A 215 13.03 -1.34 0.23
C LEU A 215 12.72 -2.82 0.47
N TYR A 216 11.44 -3.17 0.43
CA TYR A 216 10.93 -4.46 0.89
C TYR A 216 10.18 -5.26 -0.19
N GLY A 217 9.85 -4.64 -1.33
CA GLY A 217 8.85 -5.15 -2.25
C GLY A 217 7.44 -4.79 -1.77
N LEU A 218 6.44 -4.84 -2.66
CA LEU A 218 5.05 -4.53 -2.33
C LEU A 218 4.13 -5.23 -3.32
N ASP A 219 3.27 -6.11 -2.81
CA ASP A 219 2.32 -6.86 -3.62
C ASP A 219 0.88 -6.33 -3.49
N MET A 220 0.51 -5.76 -2.34
CA MET A 220 -0.84 -5.24 -2.11
C MET A 220 -0.83 -3.99 -1.22
N ILE A 221 -1.75 -3.08 -1.50
CA ILE A 221 -2.06 -1.92 -0.68
C ILE A 221 -3.51 -2.05 -0.24
N VAL A 222 -3.76 -1.86 1.06
CA VAL A 222 -5.09 -1.77 1.65
C VAL A 222 -5.30 -0.35 2.17
N ILE A 223 -6.45 0.24 1.87
CA ILE A 223 -6.81 1.59 2.34
C ILE A 223 -8.16 1.50 3.07
N ASP A 224 -8.17 1.74 4.36
CA ASP A 224 -9.38 1.70 5.19
C ASP A 224 -9.61 3.06 5.86
N TYR A 225 -10.43 3.92 5.30
CA TYR A 225 -11.21 3.85 4.07
C TYR A 225 -11.05 5.16 3.27
N ILE A 226 -11.25 5.10 1.98
CA ILE A 226 -10.91 6.18 1.03
C ILE A 226 -11.57 7.52 1.33
N GLN A 227 -12.77 7.55 1.95
CA GLN A 227 -13.45 8.80 2.28
C GLN A 227 -12.73 9.62 3.36
N LEU A 228 -11.74 9.07 4.07
CA LEU A 228 -10.92 9.80 5.03
C LEU A 228 -9.65 10.38 4.40
N MET A 229 -9.37 10.07 3.15
CA MET A 229 -8.27 10.68 2.40
C MET A 229 -8.58 12.15 2.07
N LYS A 230 -7.51 12.91 1.83
CA LYS A 230 -7.61 14.28 1.29
C LYS A 230 -7.29 14.27 -0.19
N ALA A 231 -8.05 15.06 -0.97
CA ALA A 231 -7.65 15.41 -2.32
C ALA A 231 -6.34 16.19 -2.32
N SER A 232 -5.55 16.05 -3.39
CA SER A 232 -4.27 16.77 -3.53
C SER A 232 -4.45 18.28 -3.71
N PHE A 233 -5.62 18.70 -4.20
CA PHE A 233 -5.99 20.11 -4.41
C PHE A 233 -7.29 20.42 -3.68
N SER A 234 -7.40 21.66 -3.18
CA SER A 234 -8.64 22.16 -2.60
C SER A 234 -9.69 22.40 -3.70
N ILE A 235 -10.56 21.42 -3.91
CA ILE A 235 -11.67 21.53 -4.86
C ILE A 235 -12.81 22.28 -4.18
N LYS A 236 -13.21 23.42 -4.78
CA LYS A 236 -14.35 24.22 -4.29
C LYS A 236 -15.72 23.54 -4.48
N ASP A 237 -15.80 22.46 -5.23
CA ASP A 237 -17.05 21.93 -5.79
C ASP A 237 -17.62 20.68 -5.08
N GLY A 238 -17.15 20.34 -3.88
CA GLY A 238 -17.84 19.38 -3.04
C GLY A 238 -17.21 17.98 -2.95
N ARG A 239 -17.65 17.22 -1.97
CA ARG A 239 -17.08 15.92 -1.55
C ARG A 239 -17.10 14.83 -2.62
N VAL A 240 -18.07 14.86 -3.54
CA VAL A 240 -18.19 13.86 -4.61
C VAL A 240 -17.07 13.98 -5.61
N GLN A 241 -16.72 15.22 -5.98
CA GLN A 241 -15.61 15.48 -6.91
C GLN A 241 -14.27 15.18 -6.25
N GLU A 242 -14.13 15.46 -4.96
CA GLU A 242 -12.94 15.11 -4.18
C GLU A 242 -12.71 13.58 -4.16
N ILE A 243 -13.74 12.77 -3.96
CA ILE A 243 -13.65 11.31 -4.00
C ILE A 243 -13.35 10.80 -5.41
N SER A 244 -13.95 11.42 -6.44
CA SER A 244 -13.69 11.06 -7.83
C SER A 244 -12.25 11.35 -8.28
N GLU A 245 -11.57 12.31 -7.66
CA GLU A 245 -10.14 12.55 -7.89
C GLU A 245 -9.26 11.52 -7.18
N ILE A 246 -9.75 10.99 -6.06
CA ILE A 246 -9.05 9.99 -5.26
C ILE A 246 -9.09 8.59 -5.90
N THR A 247 -10.15 8.29 -6.63
CA THR A 247 -10.35 6.98 -7.29
C THR A 247 -9.93 6.99 -8.74
#